data_2c65cfcc0040d7463d0e58fbfd94c358
#
_entry.id   2c65cfcc0040d7463d0e58fbfd94c358
#
_cell.length_a   1.000
_cell.length_b   1.000
_cell.length_c   1.000
_cell.angle_alpha   90.00
_cell.angle_beta   90.00
_cell.angle_gamma   90.00
#
_symmetry.space_group_name_H-M   'P 1'
#
loop_
_entity.id
_entity.type
_entity.pdbx_description
1 polymer ?
#
loop_
_entity_poly.entity_id
_entity_poly.type
_entity_poly.pdbx_seq_one_letter_code
_entity_poly.pdbx_strand_id
1 'polypeptide(L)'
;MSTHDFFRSRLDQMIDLRHPLAVLATRLPWAAIEAAVAPKLARQALPAKRLRGEDLLGAYDVEFGGGVSPAGRPRLPIRLMASLLYLKNSFNLSDEELVERWAENVQWQFFSGMDYYEPRLPCDATQIGRFRRLLGEEGIEQLLKATINCAVDIKAVKPADLERVIVDSTVQSKAIAHPVDSRLLEIARHKVVSAAKRAGIACKQTYAQEGKTLRRKAGGYAHAKQFKRLRKTVKRQRTILGVVMREVQRKLDADKTAVAAGGAPAHEASSPKALGDLETLLQRAERIRTQQRNTKNKLYALHAPEVECISKGKARNPYEFGVKVSLAVTHKQGLMVGARSFPGNPYDGHVLSAQLEQTTNLLQDLGRSPKQIIVDLGYRGVDADNPGVQIIHRGKYKSLTDHEKRLLKRRQAIEPLIGHAKADHRMDRCWLQGAVGDALHALSCAAGYNIRWLLRAIARLGVGGFFCVLNFAGWCLGIGLFRARLALPDRHQLPRSGSASVTPWSMFVPARAG
;
A
#
# COMPACT_ATOMS: atom_id res chain seq x y z
N MET A 1 -21.42 28.93 -14.20
CA MET A 1 -22.47 27.94 -13.85
C MET A 1 -23.28 27.67 -15.10
N SER A 2 -23.36 26.44 -15.56
CA SER A 2 -24.19 26.13 -16.72
C SER A 2 -25.66 26.08 -16.29
N THR A 3 -26.56 26.51 -17.17
CA THR A 3 -28.02 26.52 -16.94
C THR A 3 -28.61 25.14 -16.59
N HIS A 4 -27.86 24.07 -16.81
CA HIS A 4 -28.23 22.70 -16.45
C HIS A 4 -28.20 22.39 -14.94
N ASP A 5 -27.56 23.20 -14.10
CA ASP A 5 -27.42 22.92 -12.66
C ASP A 5 -28.65 23.34 -11.85
N PHE A 6 -29.51 24.20 -12.39
CA PHE A 6 -30.72 24.69 -11.70
C PHE A 6 -31.82 23.62 -11.48
N PHE A 7 -31.79 22.53 -12.25
CA PHE A 7 -32.80 21.47 -12.19
C PHE A 7 -32.24 20.14 -11.63
N ARG A 8 -30.99 20.13 -11.14
CA ARG A 8 -30.40 18.94 -10.59
C ARG A 8 -30.61 18.89 -9.07
N SER A 9 -31.09 17.75 -8.56
CA SER A 9 -31.13 17.52 -7.12
C SER A 9 -29.70 17.42 -6.54
N ARG A 10 -29.49 18.10 -5.43
CA ARG A 10 -28.21 18.02 -4.71
C ARG A 10 -28.05 16.63 -4.07
N LEU A 11 -26.81 16.16 -3.97
CA LEU A 11 -26.51 14.85 -3.38
C LEU A 11 -26.96 14.73 -1.93
N ASP A 12 -26.91 15.81 -1.13
CA ASP A 12 -27.39 15.84 0.25
C ASP A 12 -28.90 15.59 0.38
N GLN A 13 -29.67 15.86 -0.68
CA GLN A 13 -31.10 15.55 -0.76
C GLN A 13 -31.39 14.13 -1.30
N MET A 14 -30.41 13.51 -1.96
CA MET A 14 -30.53 12.19 -2.59
C MET A 14 -30.11 11.04 -1.68
N ILE A 15 -29.37 11.31 -0.60
CA ILE A 15 -28.77 10.30 0.28
C ILE A 15 -29.30 10.43 1.71
N ASP A 16 -29.27 9.32 2.47
CA ASP A 16 -29.46 9.39 3.92
C ASP A 16 -28.21 9.96 4.58
N LEU A 17 -28.30 11.19 5.10
CA LEU A 17 -27.20 11.86 5.81
C LEU A 17 -26.79 11.15 7.11
N ARG A 18 -27.61 10.22 7.63
CA ARG A 18 -27.25 9.36 8.77
C ARG A 18 -26.40 8.16 8.36
N HIS A 19 -26.28 7.91 7.06
CA HIS A 19 -25.39 6.84 6.58
C HIS A 19 -23.95 7.08 7.05
N PRO A 20 -23.24 6.07 7.59
CA PRO A 20 -21.91 6.25 8.20
C PRO A 20 -20.89 6.95 7.29
N LEU A 21 -20.93 6.71 5.97
CA LEU A 21 -20.04 7.38 5.04
C LEU A 21 -20.39 8.87 4.86
N ALA A 22 -21.69 9.22 4.89
CA ALA A 22 -22.12 10.61 4.83
C ALA A 22 -21.71 11.38 6.10
N VAL A 23 -21.88 10.76 7.27
CA VAL A 23 -21.39 11.33 8.54
C VAL A 23 -19.87 11.50 8.50
N LEU A 24 -19.12 10.50 8.01
CA LEU A 24 -17.67 10.56 7.91
C LEU A 24 -17.22 11.67 6.93
N ALA A 25 -17.97 11.92 5.85
CA ALA A 25 -17.72 13.00 4.91
C ALA A 25 -17.71 14.39 5.55
N THR A 26 -18.45 14.58 6.65
CA THR A 26 -18.52 15.85 7.40
C THR A 26 -17.56 15.89 8.58
N ARG A 27 -17.03 14.75 9.05
CA ARG A 27 -16.19 14.64 10.24
C ARG A 27 -14.70 14.56 9.95
N LEU A 28 -14.31 14.09 8.75
CA LEU A 28 -12.90 14.13 8.36
C LEU A 28 -12.42 15.57 8.24
N PRO A 29 -11.20 15.89 8.73
CA PRO A 29 -10.65 17.24 8.69
C PRO A 29 -10.12 17.59 7.28
N TRP A 30 -11.01 17.74 6.29
CA TRP A 30 -10.64 17.97 4.90
C TRP A 30 -9.77 19.21 4.71
N ALA A 31 -10.06 20.30 5.42
CA ALA A 31 -9.27 21.53 5.34
C ALA A 31 -7.81 21.29 5.80
N ALA A 32 -7.60 20.51 6.86
CA ALA A 32 -6.27 20.16 7.32
C ALA A 32 -5.53 19.24 6.32
N ILE A 33 -6.26 18.26 5.72
CA ILE A 33 -5.71 17.41 4.67
C ILE A 33 -5.29 18.27 3.46
N GLU A 34 -6.14 19.17 3.01
CA GLU A 34 -5.87 20.06 1.89
C GLU A 34 -4.67 20.97 2.16
N ALA A 35 -4.61 21.60 3.35
CA ALA A 35 -3.50 22.44 3.75
C ALA A 35 -2.16 21.68 3.78
N ALA A 36 -2.15 20.44 4.28
CA ALA A 36 -0.95 19.61 4.34
C ALA A 36 -0.49 19.08 2.97
N VAL A 37 -1.44 18.86 2.05
CA VAL A 37 -1.17 18.26 0.74
C VAL A 37 -0.90 19.31 -0.35
N ALA A 38 -1.53 20.49 -0.28
CA ALA A 38 -1.42 21.53 -1.30
C ALA A 38 0.02 21.93 -1.66
N PRO A 39 0.95 22.10 -0.70
CA PRO A 39 2.35 22.44 -1.02
C PRO A 39 3.04 21.40 -1.88
N LYS A 40 2.77 20.09 -1.66
CA LYS A 40 3.36 18.98 -2.43
C LYS A 40 2.85 18.93 -3.87
N LEU A 41 1.71 19.53 -4.12
CA LEU A 41 1.08 19.63 -5.43
C LEU A 41 1.37 20.96 -6.11
N ALA A 42 2.07 21.91 -5.47
CA ALA A 42 2.38 23.20 -6.07
C ALA A 42 3.12 23.01 -7.40
N ARG A 43 2.70 23.74 -8.44
CA ARG A 43 3.41 23.72 -9.73
C ARG A 43 4.76 24.37 -9.52
N GLN A 44 5.82 23.70 -9.97
CA GLN A 44 7.15 24.33 -9.97
C GLN A 44 7.20 25.44 -11.01
N ALA A 45 7.77 26.56 -10.61
CA ALA A 45 8.10 27.61 -11.55
C ALA A 45 9.14 27.10 -12.55
N LEU A 46 8.91 27.34 -13.83
CA LEU A 46 9.90 27.06 -14.85
C LEU A 46 11.00 28.12 -14.75
N PRO A 47 12.30 27.74 -14.90
CA PRO A 47 13.35 28.71 -14.98
C PRO A 47 13.16 29.60 -16.21
N ALA A 48 13.42 30.89 -16.06
CA ALA A 48 13.45 31.80 -17.18
C ALA A 48 14.57 31.38 -18.15
N LYS A 49 14.28 31.39 -19.44
CA LYS A 49 15.30 31.20 -20.48
C LYS A 49 15.90 32.55 -20.80
N ARG A 50 17.21 32.67 -20.63
CA ARG A 50 17.97 33.84 -21.11
C ARG A 50 18.32 33.65 -22.58
N LEU A 51 17.89 34.57 -23.41
CA LEU A 51 18.35 34.70 -24.78
C LEU A 51 19.29 35.89 -24.83
N ARG A 52 20.52 35.61 -25.22
CA ARG A 52 21.52 36.62 -25.48
C ARG A 52 21.55 36.86 -26.98
N GLY A 53 21.31 38.06 -27.39
CA GLY A 53 21.38 38.48 -28.79
C GLY A 53 22.17 39.76 -28.95
N GLU A 54 22.66 40.03 -30.16
CA GLU A 54 23.24 41.29 -30.57
C GLU A 54 22.40 41.85 -31.70
N ASP A 55 22.05 43.12 -31.60
CA ASP A 55 21.43 43.89 -32.67
C ASP A 55 22.24 45.16 -32.99
N LEU A 56 21.74 46.01 -33.88
CA LEU A 56 22.39 47.25 -34.27
C LEU A 56 22.63 48.24 -33.11
N LEU A 57 22.00 48.03 -31.96
CA LEU A 57 22.10 48.89 -30.77
C LEU A 57 22.97 48.27 -29.68
N GLY A 58 23.50 47.06 -29.88
CA GLY A 58 24.40 46.35 -28.96
C GLY A 58 23.87 45.04 -28.47
N ALA A 59 24.61 44.40 -27.55
CA ALA A 59 24.24 43.14 -26.94
C ALA A 59 23.07 43.35 -25.95
N TYR A 60 22.05 42.48 -26.03
CA TYR A 60 20.94 42.49 -25.10
C TYR A 60 20.72 41.10 -24.49
N ASP A 61 20.33 41.10 -23.22
CA ASP A 61 19.84 39.89 -22.50
C ASP A 61 18.34 40.03 -22.26
N VAL A 62 17.56 39.10 -22.83
CA VAL A 62 16.11 39.06 -22.59
C VAL A 62 15.78 37.77 -21.88
N GLU A 63 15.12 37.90 -20.74
CA GLU A 63 14.58 36.75 -20.01
C GLU A 63 13.17 36.44 -20.51
N PHE A 64 12.99 35.26 -21.13
CA PHE A 64 11.68 34.78 -21.58
C PHE A 64 11.21 33.63 -20.70
N GLY A 65 9.92 33.66 -20.33
CA GLY A 65 9.21 32.58 -19.73
C GLY A 65 9.78 32.26 -18.36
N GLY A 66 9.44 32.69 -17.34
CA GLY A 66 9.69 32.33 -15.96
C GLY A 66 8.35 32.17 -15.24
N GLY A 67 8.37 31.56 -14.07
CA GLY A 67 7.19 31.45 -13.25
C GLY A 67 6.31 30.24 -13.54
N VAL A 68 5.14 30.21 -12.89
CA VAL A 68 4.21 29.10 -12.98
C VAL A 68 3.35 29.24 -14.22
N SER A 69 3.49 28.30 -15.16
CA SER A 69 2.66 28.31 -16.39
C SER A 69 1.17 28.14 -16.04
N PRO A 70 0.28 29.04 -16.49
CA PRO A 70 -1.18 28.87 -16.36
C PRO A 70 -1.74 27.83 -17.34
N ALA A 71 -0.94 27.40 -18.31
CA ALA A 71 -1.36 26.44 -19.33
C ALA A 71 -1.59 25.04 -18.75
N GLY A 72 -2.54 24.34 -19.33
CA GLY A 72 -2.86 22.95 -19.02
C GLY A 72 -4.17 22.77 -18.25
N ARG A 73 -4.65 21.52 -18.21
CA ARG A 73 -5.91 21.17 -17.54
C ARG A 73 -5.86 21.54 -16.04
N PRO A 74 -6.92 22.12 -15.48
CA PRO A 74 -7.04 22.37 -14.05
C PRO A 74 -6.80 21.09 -13.25
N ARG A 75 -6.22 21.23 -12.06
CA ARG A 75 -6.04 20.10 -11.16
C ARG A 75 -7.36 19.64 -10.60
N LEU A 76 -7.45 18.33 -10.40
CA LEU A 76 -8.57 17.76 -9.68
C LEU A 76 -8.54 18.21 -8.21
N PRO A 77 -9.69 18.42 -7.56
CA PRO A 77 -9.77 18.78 -6.16
C PRO A 77 -9.02 17.78 -5.27
N ILE A 78 -8.28 18.30 -4.28
CA ILE A 78 -7.50 17.46 -3.36
C ILE A 78 -8.42 16.51 -2.60
N ARG A 79 -9.57 17.01 -2.12
CA ARG A 79 -10.58 16.20 -1.44
C ARG A 79 -11.04 15.02 -2.29
N LEU A 80 -11.31 15.23 -3.57
CA LEU A 80 -11.67 14.14 -4.49
C LEU A 80 -10.58 13.08 -4.56
N MET A 81 -9.34 13.50 -4.78
CA MET A 81 -8.22 12.56 -4.96
C MET A 81 -7.85 11.82 -3.67
N ALA A 82 -7.90 12.50 -2.51
CA ALA A 82 -7.70 11.89 -1.20
C ALA A 82 -8.82 10.90 -0.87
N SER A 83 -10.07 11.24 -1.19
CA SER A 83 -11.22 10.34 -1.03
C SER A 83 -11.06 9.06 -1.84
N LEU A 84 -10.60 9.17 -3.09
CA LEU A 84 -10.34 8.01 -3.94
C LEU A 84 -9.28 7.08 -3.31
N LEU A 85 -8.19 7.64 -2.73
CA LEU A 85 -7.20 6.82 -2.02
C LEU A 85 -7.78 6.12 -0.79
N TYR A 86 -8.62 6.78 -0.01
CA TYR A 86 -9.32 6.16 1.12
C TYR A 86 -10.26 5.05 0.66
N LEU A 87 -11.12 5.31 -0.31
CA LEU A 87 -12.10 4.36 -0.83
C LEU A 87 -11.42 3.13 -1.42
N LYS A 88 -10.34 3.31 -2.18
CA LYS A 88 -9.58 2.21 -2.76
C LYS A 88 -9.20 1.15 -1.74
N ASN A 89 -8.49 1.55 -0.69
CA ASN A 89 -7.99 0.62 0.31
C ASN A 89 -9.07 0.20 1.32
N SER A 90 -10.11 1.03 1.53
CA SER A 90 -11.25 0.65 2.36
C SER A 90 -12.09 -0.46 1.75
N PHE A 91 -12.23 -0.49 0.44
CA PHE A 91 -13.09 -1.42 -0.29
C PHE A 91 -12.32 -2.44 -1.14
N ASN A 92 -11.01 -2.54 -0.97
CA ASN A 92 -10.14 -3.53 -1.63
C ASN A 92 -10.19 -3.48 -3.17
N LEU A 93 -10.17 -2.27 -3.76
CA LEU A 93 -10.37 -2.06 -5.19
C LEU A 93 -9.06 -1.83 -5.95
N SER A 94 -9.03 -2.15 -7.25
CA SER A 94 -8.03 -1.64 -8.19
C SER A 94 -8.25 -0.16 -8.47
N ASP A 95 -7.33 0.50 -9.17
CA ASP A 95 -7.52 1.92 -9.55
C ASP A 95 -8.63 2.03 -10.61
N GLU A 96 -8.76 1.04 -11.50
CA GLU A 96 -9.77 0.94 -12.54
C GLU A 96 -11.17 0.72 -11.94
N GLU A 97 -11.35 -0.34 -11.12
CA GLU A 97 -12.63 -0.61 -10.45
C GLU A 97 -13.09 0.54 -9.56
N LEU A 98 -12.15 1.28 -8.95
CA LEU A 98 -12.48 2.40 -8.10
C LEU A 98 -13.16 3.54 -8.88
N VAL A 99 -12.59 3.95 -10.01
CA VAL A 99 -13.15 5.06 -10.78
C VAL A 99 -14.50 4.69 -11.40
N GLU A 100 -14.68 3.45 -11.83
CA GLU A 100 -15.96 2.93 -12.35
C GLU A 100 -17.04 2.94 -11.26
N ARG A 101 -16.77 2.32 -10.10
CA ARG A 101 -17.72 2.29 -8.98
C ARG A 101 -18.01 3.66 -8.40
N TRP A 102 -17.05 4.58 -8.44
CA TRP A 102 -17.28 5.95 -7.96
C TRP A 102 -18.34 6.66 -8.80
N ALA A 103 -18.32 6.50 -10.13
CA ALA A 103 -19.29 7.10 -11.03
C ALA A 103 -20.74 6.59 -10.79
N GLU A 104 -20.87 5.36 -10.27
CA GLU A 104 -22.17 4.74 -9.97
C GLU A 104 -22.66 4.99 -8.54
N ASN A 105 -21.82 5.51 -7.64
CA ASN A 105 -22.12 5.56 -6.22
C ASN A 105 -22.25 7.00 -5.69
N VAL A 106 -23.49 7.42 -5.48
CA VAL A 106 -23.84 8.77 -4.98
C VAL A 106 -23.21 9.08 -3.61
N GLN A 107 -23.09 8.08 -2.70
CA GLN A 107 -22.51 8.27 -1.39
C GLN A 107 -20.99 8.48 -1.46
N TRP A 108 -20.31 7.83 -2.42
CA TRP A 108 -18.88 8.05 -2.67
C TRP A 108 -18.61 9.41 -3.26
N GLN A 109 -19.52 9.87 -4.14
CA GLN A 109 -19.44 11.22 -4.70
C GLN A 109 -19.64 12.28 -3.62
N PHE A 110 -20.64 12.12 -2.75
CA PHE A 110 -20.83 13.01 -1.59
C PHE A 110 -19.62 13.01 -0.64
N PHE A 111 -19.08 11.84 -0.34
CA PHE A 111 -17.84 11.70 0.47
C PHE A 111 -16.67 12.47 -0.18
N SER A 112 -16.59 12.45 -1.48
CA SER A 112 -15.55 13.13 -2.27
C SER A 112 -15.76 14.63 -2.43
N GLY A 113 -16.88 15.18 -1.87
CA GLY A 113 -17.17 16.62 -1.89
C GLY A 113 -17.87 17.09 -3.15
N MET A 114 -18.56 16.18 -3.85
CA MET A 114 -19.43 16.58 -4.96
C MET A 114 -20.76 17.10 -4.41
N ASP A 115 -21.26 18.18 -4.98
CA ASP A 115 -22.59 18.74 -4.66
C ASP A 115 -23.69 18.08 -5.48
N TYR A 116 -23.39 17.68 -6.70
CA TYR A 116 -24.32 17.09 -7.66
C TYR A 116 -23.78 15.76 -8.16
N TYR A 117 -24.69 14.88 -8.59
CA TYR A 117 -24.33 13.60 -9.18
C TYR A 117 -23.57 13.80 -10.51
N GLU A 118 -22.41 13.17 -10.63
CA GLU A 118 -21.56 13.16 -11.82
C GLU A 118 -21.50 11.73 -12.40
N PRO A 119 -22.15 11.46 -13.54
CA PRO A 119 -22.15 10.12 -14.13
C PRO A 119 -20.84 9.74 -14.82
N ARG A 120 -19.94 10.71 -15.00
CA ARG A 120 -18.64 10.47 -15.64
C ARG A 120 -17.62 9.98 -14.63
N LEU A 121 -16.59 9.30 -15.13
CA LEU A 121 -15.45 8.92 -14.31
C LEU A 121 -14.79 10.17 -13.68
N PRO A 122 -14.40 10.11 -12.39
CA PRO A 122 -13.81 11.25 -11.70
C PRO A 122 -12.45 11.64 -12.31
N CYS A 123 -11.74 10.64 -12.81
CA CYS A 123 -10.44 10.80 -13.45
C CYS A 123 -10.06 9.51 -14.20
N ASP A 124 -9.01 9.58 -14.99
CA ASP A 124 -8.32 8.38 -15.49
C ASP A 124 -7.64 7.63 -14.32
N ALA A 125 -7.73 6.29 -14.31
CA ALA A 125 -7.17 5.45 -13.23
C ALA A 125 -5.67 5.70 -12.98
N THR A 126 -4.90 6.05 -14.03
CA THR A 126 -3.47 6.37 -13.90
C THR A 126 -3.20 7.64 -13.08
N GLN A 127 -4.18 8.54 -13.00
CA GLN A 127 -4.08 9.77 -12.20
C GLN A 127 -3.97 9.46 -10.70
N ILE A 128 -4.65 8.41 -10.23
CA ILE A 128 -4.58 7.95 -8.83
C ILE A 128 -3.14 7.56 -8.49
N GLY A 129 -2.49 6.80 -9.38
CA GLY A 129 -1.09 6.42 -9.20
C GLY A 129 -0.13 7.62 -9.26
N ARG A 130 -0.40 8.62 -10.11
CA ARG A 130 0.38 9.88 -10.17
C ARG A 130 0.20 10.70 -8.91
N PHE A 131 -1.03 10.87 -8.43
CA PHE A 131 -1.34 11.61 -7.21
C PHE A 131 -0.66 10.96 -5.98
N ARG A 132 -0.75 9.63 -5.83
CA ARG A 132 -0.08 8.88 -4.77
C ARG A 132 1.44 9.11 -4.76
N ARG A 133 2.07 9.11 -5.94
CA ARG A 133 3.52 9.39 -6.04
C ARG A 133 3.89 10.82 -5.69
N LEU A 134 3.05 11.79 -6.06
CA LEU A 134 3.26 13.21 -5.71
C LEU A 134 3.11 13.46 -4.20
N LEU A 135 2.17 12.78 -3.55
CA LEU A 135 2.01 12.86 -2.09
C LEU A 135 3.27 12.39 -1.36
N GLY A 136 3.89 11.32 -1.86
CA GLY A 136 4.99 10.67 -1.16
C GLY A 136 4.57 10.07 0.18
N GLU A 137 5.53 9.59 0.96
CA GLU A 137 5.31 8.97 2.26
C GLU A 137 4.63 9.92 3.24
N GLU A 138 5.19 11.11 3.42
CA GLU A 138 4.63 12.13 4.31
C GLU A 138 3.18 12.52 3.98
N GLY A 139 2.84 12.68 2.68
CA GLY A 139 1.47 13.03 2.30
C GLY A 139 0.47 11.90 2.60
N ILE A 140 0.87 10.64 2.46
CA ILE A 140 0.02 9.50 2.85
C ILE A 140 -0.04 9.36 4.37
N GLU A 141 1.03 9.69 5.12
CA GLU A 141 0.99 9.78 6.59
C GLU A 141 -0.02 10.81 7.07
N GLN A 142 -0.13 11.96 6.41
CA GLN A 142 -1.17 12.95 6.75
C GLN A 142 -2.59 12.38 6.57
N LEU A 143 -2.82 11.55 5.55
CA LEU A 143 -4.10 10.86 5.40
C LEU A 143 -4.34 9.89 6.57
N LEU A 144 -3.36 9.11 6.99
CA LEU A 144 -3.49 8.22 8.15
C LEU A 144 -3.74 9.03 9.43
N LYS A 145 -2.98 10.10 9.66
CA LYS A 145 -3.12 11.04 10.79
C LYS A 145 -4.54 11.62 10.88
N ALA A 146 -5.10 12.06 9.76
CA ALA A 146 -6.46 12.59 9.70
C ALA A 146 -7.53 11.57 10.15
N THR A 147 -7.33 10.27 9.87
CA THR A 147 -8.24 9.22 10.36
C THR A 147 -8.15 9.02 11.88
N ILE A 148 -6.95 9.18 12.45
CA ILE A 148 -6.71 9.07 13.89
C ILE A 148 -7.37 10.26 14.61
N ASN A 149 -7.15 11.48 14.12
CA ASN A 149 -7.76 12.69 14.67
C ASN A 149 -9.29 12.60 14.63
N CYS A 150 -9.85 12.18 13.49
CA CYS A 150 -11.29 11.95 13.34
C CYS A 150 -11.84 10.93 14.36
N ALA A 151 -11.10 9.86 14.67
CA ALA A 151 -11.55 8.86 15.66
C ALA A 151 -11.64 9.44 17.08
N VAL A 152 -10.79 10.40 17.42
CA VAL A 152 -10.82 11.13 18.69
C VAL A 152 -11.97 12.15 18.68
N ASP A 153 -12.12 12.92 17.60
CA ASP A 153 -13.13 13.98 17.46
C ASP A 153 -14.56 13.44 17.57
N ILE A 154 -14.83 12.27 16.97
CA ILE A 154 -16.12 11.59 17.12
C ILE A 154 -16.26 10.83 18.45
N LYS A 155 -15.29 10.96 19.36
CA LYS A 155 -15.24 10.30 20.68
C LYS A 155 -15.27 8.76 20.63
N ALA A 156 -14.89 8.17 19.52
CA ALA A 156 -14.77 6.72 19.38
C ALA A 156 -13.51 6.16 20.06
N VAL A 157 -12.48 7.00 20.21
CA VAL A 157 -11.24 6.72 20.96
C VAL A 157 -10.99 7.85 21.92
N LYS A 158 -10.68 7.53 23.18
CA LYS A 158 -10.26 8.53 24.17
C LYS A 158 -8.78 8.87 23.95
N PRO A 159 -8.34 10.14 24.09
CA PRO A 159 -6.91 10.49 23.96
C PRO A 159 -5.97 9.66 24.84
N ALA A 160 -6.39 9.29 26.04
CA ALA A 160 -5.60 8.43 26.95
C ALA A 160 -5.43 6.98 26.42
N ASP A 161 -6.33 6.49 25.58
CA ASP A 161 -6.23 5.14 25.00
C ASP A 161 -5.11 5.06 23.93
N LEU A 162 -4.65 6.20 23.39
CA LEU A 162 -3.54 6.31 22.44
C LEU A 162 -2.16 6.10 23.08
N GLU A 163 -2.04 6.26 24.40
CA GLU A 163 -0.80 6.05 25.14
C GLU A 163 -0.44 4.58 25.31
N ARG A 164 -1.36 3.66 24.99
CA ARG A 164 -1.15 2.23 25.08
C ARG A 164 -1.37 1.57 23.72
N VAL A 165 -0.30 1.03 23.16
CA VAL A 165 -0.31 0.44 21.83
C VAL A 165 0.20 -1.01 21.83
N ILE A 166 -0.31 -1.79 20.90
CA ILE A 166 0.24 -3.11 20.55
C ILE A 166 1.04 -2.91 19.27
N VAL A 167 2.29 -3.37 19.25
CA VAL A 167 3.13 -3.36 18.06
C VAL A 167 3.45 -4.79 17.66
N ASP A 168 3.29 -5.10 16.38
CA ASP A 168 3.64 -6.41 15.82
C ASP A 168 4.11 -6.25 14.36
N SER A 169 4.93 -7.18 13.90
CA SER A 169 5.44 -7.20 12.53
C SER A 169 4.71 -8.22 11.66
N THR A 170 4.51 -7.86 10.42
CA THR A 170 3.96 -8.77 9.41
C THR A 170 4.70 -8.61 8.09
N VAL A 171 4.40 -9.47 7.12
CA VAL A 171 4.89 -9.33 5.74
C VAL A 171 3.80 -8.73 4.89
N GLN A 172 4.11 -7.60 4.27
CA GLN A 172 3.36 -7.06 3.15
C GLN A 172 3.78 -7.81 1.90
N SER A 173 2.92 -8.70 1.41
CA SER A 173 3.25 -9.52 0.24
C SER A 173 3.29 -8.68 -1.02
N LYS A 174 4.33 -8.90 -1.84
CA LYS A 174 4.44 -8.28 -3.16
C LYS A 174 3.59 -9.06 -4.17
N ALA A 175 2.96 -8.36 -5.09
CA ALA A 175 2.19 -8.96 -6.18
C ALA A 175 3.11 -9.57 -7.25
N ILE A 176 3.84 -10.60 -6.87
CA ILE A 176 4.74 -11.35 -7.75
C ILE A 176 4.29 -12.80 -7.88
N ALA A 177 4.61 -13.42 -9.00
CA ALA A 177 4.44 -14.86 -9.14
C ALA A 177 5.45 -15.59 -8.24
N HIS A 178 5.02 -16.70 -7.61
CA HIS A 178 5.90 -17.49 -6.74
C HIS A 178 7.26 -17.76 -7.43
N PRO A 179 8.38 -17.34 -6.81
CA PRO A 179 9.69 -17.37 -7.43
C PRO A 179 10.26 -18.81 -7.47
N VAL A 180 10.35 -19.36 -8.68
CA VAL A 180 11.08 -20.59 -8.96
C VAL A 180 12.17 -20.29 -9.99
N ASP A 181 13.36 -20.89 -9.80
CA ASP A 181 14.54 -20.63 -10.65
C ASP A 181 14.23 -20.70 -12.14
N SER A 182 13.52 -21.75 -12.58
CA SER A 182 13.17 -21.91 -13.99
C SER A 182 12.30 -20.79 -14.55
N ARG A 183 11.36 -20.27 -13.75
CA ARG A 183 10.51 -19.13 -14.13
C ARG A 183 11.32 -17.86 -14.20
N LEU A 184 12.16 -17.59 -13.21
CA LEU A 184 13.00 -16.40 -13.15
C LEU A 184 13.99 -16.34 -14.32
N LEU A 185 14.64 -17.46 -14.65
CA LEU A 185 15.59 -17.55 -15.76
C LEU A 185 14.89 -17.29 -17.12
N GLU A 186 13.70 -17.84 -17.34
CA GLU A 186 12.96 -17.60 -18.58
C GLU A 186 12.42 -16.17 -18.67
N ILE A 187 11.94 -15.60 -17.57
CA ILE A 187 11.53 -14.18 -17.53
C ILE A 187 12.75 -13.28 -17.81
N ALA A 188 13.90 -13.56 -17.22
CA ALA A 188 15.12 -12.80 -17.45
C ALA A 188 15.53 -12.87 -18.93
N ARG A 189 15.58 -14.08 -19.55
CA ARG A 189 15.86 -14.25 -20.97
C ARG A 189 14.91 -13.41 -21.84
N HIS A 190 13.60 -13.54 -21.61
CA HIS A 190 12.59 -12.83 -22.39
C HIS A 190 12.73 -11.31 -22.25
N LYS A 191 12.92 -10.81 -21.03
CA LYS A 191 13.05 -9.37 -20.76
C LYS A 191 14.34 -8.79 -21.34
N VAL A 192 15.47 -9.52 -21.26
CA VAL A 192 16.74 -9.09 -21.85
C VAL A 192 16.60 -8.99 -23.37
N VAL A 193 16.05 -10.00 -24.04
CA VAL A 193 15.81 -9.95 -25.50
C VAL A 193 14.87 -8.79 -25.87
N SER A 194 13.80 -8.61 -25.12
CA SER A 194 12.83 -7.53 -25.39
C SER A 194 13.44 -6.13 -25.16
N ALA A 195 14.28 -5.97 -24.15
CA ALA A 195 14.95 -4.71 -23.87
C ALA A 195 16.04 -4.42 -24.91
N ALA A 196 16.82 -5.43 -25.30
CA ALA A 196 17.79 -5.32 -26.37
C ALA A 196 17.12 -4.87 -27.68
N LYS A 197 16.01 -5.51 -28.07
CA LYS A 197 15.23 -5.10 -29.26
C LYS A 197 14.78 -3.63 -29.19
N ARG A 198 14.30 -3.17 -28.02
CA ARG A 198 13.93 -1.75 -27.82
C ARG A 198 15.11 -0.80 -27.88
N ALA A 199 16.29 -1.31 -27.50
CA ALA A 199 17.57 -0.61 -27.63
C ALA A 199 18.19 -0.70 -29.04
N GLY A 200 17.46 -1.16 -30.06
CA GLY A 200 17.99 -1.31 -31.42
C GLY A 200 18.90 -2.55 -31.61
N ILE A 201 19.20 -3.28 -30.53
CA ILE A 201 20.14 -4.40 -30.55
C ILE A 201 19.41 -5.70 -30.96
N ALA A 202 19.63 -6.19 -32.17
CA ALA A 202 19.11 -7.47 -32.63
C ALA A 202 19.95 -8.63 -32.08
N CYS A 203 19.32 -9.62 -31.46
CA CYS A 203 19.96 -10.86 -31.05
C CYS A 203 19.96 -11.86 -32.23
N LYS A 204 21.10 -12.55 -32.49
CA LYS A 204 21.19 -13.61 -33.51
C LYS A 204 20.21 -14.72 -33.21
N GLN A 205 20.09 -15.12 -31.94
CA GLN A 205 19.16 -16.15 -31.50
C GLN A 205 18.50 -15.77 -30.19
N THR A 206 17.17 -15.77 -30.16
CA THR A 206 16.38 -15.38 -28.99
C THR A 206 16.05 -16.55 -28.07
N TYR A 207 16.19 -17.80 -28.51
CA TYR A 207 15.81 -19.03 -27.80
C TYR A 207 14.36 -19.03 -27.27
N ALA A 208 13.43 -18.31 -27.92
CA ALA A 208 12.09 -18.10 -27.44
C ALA A 208 11.29 -19.41 -27.27
N GLN A 209 11.36 -20.32 -28.26
CA GLN A 209 10.64 -21.60 -28.23
C GLN A 209 11.29 -22.58 -27.25
N GLU A 210 12.62 -22.68 -27.28
CA GLU A 210 13.34 -23.55 -26.34
C GLU A 210 13.11 -23.10 -24.88
N GLY A 211 13.18 -21.81 -24.59
CA GLY A 211 12.97 -21.26 -23.26
C GLY A 211 11.57 -21.57 -22.69
N LYS A 212 10.51 -21.40 -23.50
CA LYS A 212 9.15 -21.78 -23.12
C LYS A 212 9.03 -23.28 -22.84
N THR A 213 9.62 -24.12 -23.72
CA THR A 213 9.60 -25.58 -23.59
C THR A 213 10.33 -26.04 -22.33
N LEU A 214 11.53 -25.49 -22.05
CA LEU A 214 12.29 -25.81 -20.85
C LEU A 214 11.55 -25.42 -19.57
N ARG A 215 10.90 -24.25 -19.56
CA ARG A 215 10.08 -23.81 -18.42
C ARG A 215 8.94 -24.78 -18.14
N ARG A 216 8.21 -25.23 -19.17
CA ARG A 216 7.13 -26.22 -19.06
C ARG A 216 7.65 -27.55 -18.51
N LYS A 217 8.75 -28.08 -19.13
CA LYS A 217 9.40 -29.32 -18.68
C LYS A 217 9.87 -29.24 -17.22
N ALA A 218 10.45 -28.09 -16.80
CA ALA A 218 10.89 -27.90 -15.44
C ALA A 218 9.72 -27.98 -14.44
N GLY A 219 8.56 -27.40 -14.77
CA GLY A 219 7.34 -27.53 -13.96
C GLY A 219 6.87 -28.96 -13.81
N GLY A 220 6.80 -29.72 -14.92
CA GLY A 220 6.43 -31.13 -14.90
C GLY A 220 7.42 -31.99 -14.07
N TYR A 221 8.72 -31.77 -14.25
CA TYR A 221 9.74 -32.50 -13.46
C TYR A 221 9.72 -32.17 -11.97
N ALA A 222 9.42 -30.93 -11.63
CA ALA A 222 9.25 -30.53 -10.22
C ALA A 222 8.05 -31.22 -9.58
N HIS A 223 6.90 -31.24 -10.27
CA HIS A 223 5.68 -31.93 -9.82
C HIS A 223 5.90 -33.43 -9.66
N ALA A 224 6.54 -34.06 -10.66
CA ALA A 224 6.86 -35.50 -10.66
C ALA A 224 8.06 -35.84 -9.73
N LYS A 225 8.60 -34.90 -8.94
CA LYS A 225 9.77 -35.07 -8.06
C LYS A 225 11.03 -35.59 -8.77
N GLN A 226 11.15 -35.39 -10.09
CA GLN A 226 12.30 -35.81 -10.91
C GLN A 226 13.43 -34.76 -10.84
N PHE A 227 14.01 -34.59 -9.67
CA PHE A 227 14.97 -33.50 -9.39
C PHE A 227 16.26 -33.56 -10.24
N LYS A 228 16.71 -34.73 -10.69
CA LYS A 228 17.90 -34.85 -11.54
C LYS A 228 17.62 -34.23 -12.94
N ARG A 229 16.43 -34.50 -13.54
CA ARG A 229 16.00 -33.91 -14.81
C ARG A 229 15.73 -32.40 -14.65
N LEU A 230 15.09 -31.99 -13.55
CA LEU A 230 14.86 -30.58 -13.24
C LEU A 230 16.18 -29.81 -13.22
N ARG A 231 17.21 -30.30 -12.48
CA ARG A 231 18.53 -29.67 -12.42
C ARG A 231 19.19 -29.53 -13.81
N LYS A 232 19.11 -30.56 -14.66
CA LYS A 232 19.63 -30.49 -16.02
C LYS A 232 18.91 -29.42 -16.85
N THR A 233 17.59 -29.33 -16.73
CA THR A 233 16.77 -28.32 -17.42
C THR A 233 17.11 -26.89 -16.97
N VAL A 234 17.21 -26.66 -15.67
CA VAL A 234 17.58 -25.34 -15.12
C VAL A 234 19.03 -24.96 -15.53
N LYS A 235 19.97 -25.93 -15.56
CA LYS A 235 21.34 -25.69 -16.05
C LYS A 235 21.32 -25.21 -17.51
N ARG A 236 20.51 -25.84 -18.38
CA ARG A 236 20.36 -25.42 -19.77
C ARG A 236 19.78 -24.00 -19.89
N GLN A 237 18.76 -23.65 -19.08
CA GLN A 237 18.21 -22.30 -19.05
C GLN A 237 19.26 -21.25 -18.62
N ARG A 238 20.11 -21.57 -17.63
CA ARG A 238 21.23 -20.69 -17.23
C ARG A 238 22.24 -20.48 -18.37
N THR A 239 22.54 -21.53 -19.11
CA THR A 239 23.43 -21.45 -20.29
C THR A 239 22.84 -20.54 -21.37
N ILE A 240 21.56 -20.73 -21.71
CA ILE A 240 20.86 -19.89 -22.70
C ILE A 240 20.86 -18.42 -22.29
N LEU A 241 20.48 -18.12 -21.06
CA LEU A 241 20.49 -16.75 -20.55
C LEU A 241 21.89 -16.14 -20.65
N GLY A 242 22.94 -16.88 -20.26
CA GLY A 242 24.32 -16.42 -20.37
C GLY A 242 24.78 -16.16 -21.81
N VAL A 243 24.33 -16.98 -22.79
CA VAL A 243 24.62 -16.75 -24.21
C VAL A 243 23.99 -15.45 -24.69
N VAL A 244 22.70 -15.25 -24.43
CA VAL A 244 21.97 -14.04 -24.82
C VAL A 244 22.59 -12.79 -24.18
N MET A 245 22.90 -12.86 -22.89
CA MET A 245 23.49 -11.73 -22.17
C MET A 245 24.85 -11.34 -22.72
N ARG A 246 25.74 -12.31 -22.94
CA ARG A 246 27.08 -12.03 -23.52
C ARG A 246 26.99 -11.43 -24.93
N GLU A 247 26.05 -11.87 -25.75
CA GLU A 247 25.83 -11.31 -27.06
C GLU A 247 25.38 -9.84 -26.96
N VAL A 248 24.42 -9.54 -26.11
CA VAL A 248 23.89 -8.18 -25.91
C VAL A 248 24.98 -7.27 -25.32
N GLN A 249 25.71 -7.75 -24.29
CA GLN A 249 26.79 -6.98 -23.67
C GLN A 249 27.89 -6.61 -24.66
N ARG A 250 28.36 -7.58 -25.47
CA ARG A 250 29.38 -7.34 -26.50
C ARG A 250 28.96 -6.26 -27.50
N LYS A 251 27.69 -6.25 -27.92
CA LYS A 251 27.15 -5.23 -28.82
C LYS A 251 27.06 -3.86 -28.17
N LEU A 252 26.62 -3.80 -26.91
CA LEU A 252 26.62 -2.57 -26.13
C LEU A 252 28.04 -1.99 -25.95
N ASP A 253 29.03 -2.85 -25.66
CA ASP A 253 30.42 -2.43 -25.48
C ASP A 253 31.02 -1.93 -26.79
N ALA A 254 30.70 -2.58 -27.93
CA ALA A 254 31.12 -2.10 -29.25
C ALA A 254 30.52 -0.73 -29.58
N ASP A 255 29.23 -0.49 -29.29
CA ASP A 255 28.62 0.82 -29.52
C ASP A 255 29.22 1.92 -28.64
N LYS A 256 29.51 1.63 -27.37
CA LYS A 256 30.20 2.54 -26.45
C LYS A 256 31.60 2.92 -26.97
N THR A 257 32.33 1.91 -27.45
CA THR A 257 33.67 2.13 -27.99
C THR A 257 33.62 2.98 -29.26
N ALA A 258 32.66 2.74 -30.15
CA ALA A 258 32.47 3.53 -31.36
C ALA A 258 32.14 5.00 -31.05
N VAL A 259 31.24 5.25 -30.09
CA VAL A 259 30.87 6.60 -29.64
C VAL A 259 32.07 7.31 -28.98
N ALA A 260 32.85 6.61 -28.15
CA ALA A 260 34.04 7.16 -27.50
C ALA A 260 35.14 7.53 -28.52
N ALA A 261 35.18 6.82 -29.65
CA ALA A 261 36.10 7.12 -30.77
C ALA A 261 35.59 8.22 -31.73
N GLY A 262 34.48 8.90 -31.41
CA GLY A 262 33.86 9.95 -32.23
C GLY A 262 33.05 9.43 -33.41
N GLY A 263 32.80 8.11 -33.49
CA GLY A 263 31.99 7.48 -34.52
C GLY A 263 30.50 7.39 -34.12
N ALA A 264 29.66 7.10 -35.11
CA ALA A 264 28.24 6.78 -34.84
C ALA A 264 28.08 5.37 -34.24
N PRO A 265 27.16 5.15 -33.31
CA PRO A 265 26.86 3.81 -32.83
C PRO A 265 26.33 2.94 -33.97
N ALA A 266 26.72 1.66 -33.99
CA ALA A 266 26.29 0.72 -35.04
C ALA A 266 24.79 0.41 -34.98
N HIS A 267 24.15 0.68 -33.86
CA HIS A 267 22.72 0.48 -33.65
C HIS A 267 22.03 1.85 -33.51
N GLU A 268 21.08 2.13 -34.42
CA GLU A 268 20.30 3.36 -34.41
C GLU A 268 19.72 3.67 -33.02
N ALA A 269 20.04 4.88 -32.56
CA ALA A 269 19.97 5.30 -31.18
C ALA A 269 18.61 5.11 -30.52
N SER A 270 18.57 4.14 -29.68
CA SER A 270 17.63 4.13 -28.55
C SER A 270 17.98 5.27 -27.61
N SER A 271 16.96 5.87 -26.99
CA SER A 271 17.18 6.94 -26.01
C SER A 271 18.21 6.50 -24.94
N PRO A 272 19.04 7.41 -24.40
CA PRO A 272 19.99 7.11 -23.31
C PRO A 272 19.35 6.36 -22.13
N LYS A 273 18.07 6.63 -21.89
CA LYS A 273 17.26 5.93 -20.89
C LYS A 273 17.10 4.44 -21.19
N ALA A 274 16.83 4.07 -22.45
CA ALA A 274 16.65 2.67 -22.84
C ALA A 274 17.94 1.85 -22.68
N LEU A 275 19.09 2.47 -22.90
CA LEU A 275 20.41 1.87 -22.68
C LEU A 275 20.68 1.67 -21.19
N GLY A 276 20.43 2.65 -20.32
CA GLY A 276 20.58 2.53 -18.88
C GLY A 276 19.62 1.49 -18.26
N ASP A 277 18.39 1.42 -18.75
CA ASP A 277 17.41 0.38 -18.35
C ASP A 277 17.89 -1.02 -18.75
N LEU A 278 18.49 -1.18 -19.93
CA LEU A 278 19.06 -2.44 -20.40
C LEU A 278 20.26 -2.88 -19.57
N GLU A 279 21.17 -1.99 -19.22
CA GLU A 279 22.34 -2.29 -18.37
C GLU A 279 21.90 -2.75 -16.97
N THR A 280 20.96 -2.02 -16.37
CA THR A 280 20.37 -2.39 -15.08
C THR A 280 19.72 -3.77 -15.14
N LEU A 281 19.03 -4.06 -16.24
CA LEU A 281 18.40 -5.34 -16.47
C LEU A 281 19.42 -6.49 -16.63
N LEU A 282 20.53 -6.24 -17.35
CA LEU A 282 21.62 -7.21 -17.50
C LEU A 282 22.25 -7.55 -16.15
N GLN A 283 22.51 -6.56 -15.30
CA GLN A 283 23.04 -6.77 -13.95
C GLN A 283 22.09 -7.65 -13.10
N ARG A 284 20.79 -7.37 -13.14
CA ARG A 284 19.77 -8.18 -12.42
C ARG A 284 19.66 -9.59 -12.99
N ALA A 285 19.72 -9.73 -14.32
CA ALA A 285 19.67 -11.03 -14.98
C ALA A 285 20.89 -11.89 -14.65
N GLU A 286 22.09 -11.28 -14.53
CA GLU A 286 23.30 -11.97 -14.09
C GLU A 286 23.18 -12.48 -12.65
N ARG A 287 22.64 -11.66 -11.72
CA ARG A 287 22.35 -12.13 -10.36
C ARG A 287 21.42 -13.33 -10.36
N ILE A 288 20.32 -13.32 -11.15
CA ILE A 288 19.40 -14.46 -11.26
C ILE A 288 20.11 -15.68 -11.85
N ARG A 289 21.00 -15.50 -12.85
CA ARG A 289 21.74 -16.59 -13.48
C ARG A 289 22.72 -17.29 -12.55
N THR A 290 23.40 -16.53 -11.71
CA THR A 290 24.48 -17.00 -10.83
C THR A 290 24.01 -17.40 -9.44
N GLN A 291 22.86 -16.91 -8.96
CA GLN A 291 22.36 -17.20 -7.62
C GLN A 291 22.16 -18.71 -7.38
N GLN A 292 22.52 -19.15 -6.18
CA GLN A 292 22.39 -20.52 -5.69
C GLN A 292 21.43 -20.61 -4.50
N ARG A 293 21.15 -21.83 -4.03
CA ARG A 293 20.23 -22.05 -2.92
C ARG A 293 20.58 -21.23 -1.67
N ASN A 294 21.85 -21.13 -1.33
CA ASN A 294 22.32 -20.48 -0.08
C ASN A 294 22.89 -19.08 -0.30
N THR A 295 22.75 -18.49 -1.50
CA THR A 295 23.19 -17.12 -1.76
C THR A 295 22.39 -16.15 -0.89
N LYS A 296 23.08 -15.23 -0.21
CA LYS A 296 22.46 -14.10 0.49
C LYS A 296 21.94 -13.07 -0.52
N ASN A 297 20.90 -12.32 -0.16
CA ASN A 297 20.32 -11.24 -0.99
C ASN A 297 19.91 -11.69 -2.41
N LYS A 298 19.21 -12.82 -2.53
CA LYS A 298 18.66 -13.30 -3.81
C LYS A 298 17.67 -12.33 -4.41
N LEU A 299 17.59 -12.35 -5.74
CA LEU A 299 16.48 -11.73 -6.46
C LEU A 299 15.34 -12.74 -6.60
N TYR A 300 14.16 -12.37 -6.14
CA TYR A 300 12.94 -13.17 -6.23
C TYR A 300 12.00 -12.67 -7.34
N ALA A 301 12.21 -11.45 -7.83
CA ALA A 301 11.53 -10.89 -8.99
C ALA A 301 12.46 -9.95 -9.75
N LEU A 302 12.45 -10.01 -11.07
CA LEU A 302 13.30 -9.18 -11.92
C LEU A 302 12.88 -7.70 -11.89
N HIS A 303 11.57 -7.44 -11.80
CA HIS A 303 10.98 -6.11 -11.81
C HIS A 303 10.85 -5.49 -10.41
N ALA A 304 11.00 -6.27 -9.37
CA ALA A 304 10.89 -5.84 -7.97
C ALA A 304 12.08 -6.40 -7.17
N PRO A 305 13.27 -5.82 -7.32
CA PRO A 305 14.51 -6.31 -6.68
C PRO A 305 14.49 -6.15 -5.15
N GLU A 306 13.61 -5.32 -4.62
CA GLU A 306 13.39 -5.08 -3.19
C GLU A 306 12.67 -6.22 -2.47
N VAL A 307 12.16 -7.22 -3.18
CA VAL A 307 11.39 -8.32 -2.57
C VAL A 307 12.30 -9.22 -1.74
N GLU A 308 11.90 -9.38 -0.48
CA GLU A 308 12.55 -10.28 0.48
C GLU A 308 11.81 -11.62 0.58
N CYS A 309 12.54 -12.67 0.96
CA CYS A 309 11.96 -13.96 1.34
C CYS A 309 11.96 -14.08 2.87
N ILE A 310 10.80 -13.97 3.46
CA ILE A 310 10.62 -13.95 4.91
C ILE A 310 10.04 -15.28 5.37
N SER A 311 10.77 -15.97 6.25
CA SER A 311 10.30 -17.21 6.86
C SER A 311 9.28 -16.92 7.97
N LYS A 312 8.12 -17.60 7.92
CA LYS A 312 7.05 -17.46 8.91
C LYS A 312 6.87 -18.70 9.79
N GLY A 313 7.68 -19.73 9.62
CA GLY A 313 7.56 -20.97 10.40
C GLY A 313 6.23 -21.73 10.25
N LYS A 314 5.38 -21.35 9.29
CA LYS A 314 4.08 -21.98 9.05
C LYS A 314 4.25 -23.22 8.17
N ALA A 315 3.60 -24.34 8.53
CA ALA A 315 3.71 -25.60 7.81
C ALA A 315 3.23 -25.52 6.34
N ARG A 316 2.13 -24.79 6.08
CA ARG A 316 1.55 -24.68 4.73
C ARG A 316 2.24 -23.64 3.84
N ASN A 317 2.62 -22.49 4.41
CA ASN A 317 3.29 -21.39 3.71
C ASN A 317 4.52 -20.95 4.51
N PRO A 318 5.64 -21.68 4.39
CA PRO A 318 6.83 -21.40 5.19
C PRO A 318 7.50 -20.08 4.81
N TYR A 319 7.29 -19.58 3.59
CA TYR A 319 7.91 -18.36 3.07
C TYR A 319 6.87 -17.41 2.49
N GLU A 320 6.96 -16.14 2.89
CA GLU A 320 6.24 -15.03 2.28
C GLU A 320 7.24 -14.13 1.52
N PHE A 321 6.84 -13.62 0.35
CA PHE A 321 7.68 -12.78 -0.52
C PHE A 321 7.16 -11.36 -0.54
N GLY A 322 7.92 -10.44 0.03
CA GLY A 322 7.49 -9.05 0.18
C GLY A 322 8.47 -8.25 1.04
N VAL A 323 7.93 -7.31 1.81
CA VAL A 323 8.69 -6.49 2.74
C VAL A 323 8.12 -6.64 4.16
N LYS A 324 8.97 -6.51 5.17
CA LYS A 324 8.52 -6.46 6.56
C LYS A 324 7.80 -5.15 6.82
N VAL A 325 6.63 -5.20 7.44
CA VAL A 325 5.87 -4.04 7.89
C VAL A 325 5.61 -4.19 9.39
N SER A 326 5.89 -3.14 10.15
CA SER A 326 5.47 -3.02 11.54
C SER A 326 4.15 -2.24 11.59
N LEU A 327 3.22 -2.71 12.41
CA LEU A 327 1.93 -2.09 12.65
C LEU A 327 1.81 -1.74 14.14
N ALA A 328 1.37 -0.52 14.42
CA ALA A 328 1.01 -0.09 15.76
C ALA A 328 -0.50 0.14 15.83
N VAL A 329 -1.17 -0.45 16.81
CA VAL A 329 -2.62 -0.32 17.01
C VAL A 329 -2.94 0.04 18.46
N THR A 330 -4.02 0.80 18.69
CA THR A 330 -4.48 1.07 20.06
C THR A 330 -4.88 -0.24 20.74
N HIS A 331 -4.41 -0.45 21.97
CA HIS A 331 -4.63 -1.66 22.73
C HIS A 331 -6.12 -1.99 22.94
N LYS A 332 -6.97 -0.98 23.15
CA LYS A 332 -8.38 -1.17 23.50
C LYS A 332 -9.28 -1.29 22.27
N GLN A 333 -9.14 -0.42 21.28
CA GLN A 333 -10.07 -0.30 20.16
C GLN A 333 -9.56 -0.92 18.87
N GLY A 334 -8.24 -1.15 18.75
CA GLY A 334 -7.61 -1.68 17.54
C GLY A 334 -7.60 -0.69 16.37
N LEU A 335 -7.56 0.63 16.66
CA LEU A 335 -7.32 1.66 15.65
C LEU A 335 -5.84 1.61 15.25
N MET A 336 -5.52 1.66 13.96
CA MET A 336 -4.13 1.73 13.50
C MET A 336 -3.57 3.13 13.72
N VAL A 337 -2.48 3.22 14.48
CA VAL A 337 -1.77 4.45 14.82
C VAL A 337 -0.34 4.48 14.30
N GLY A 338 0.04 3.48 13.51
CA GLY A 338 1.32 3.42 12.81
C GLY A 338 1.38 2.25 11.84
N ALA A 339 2.07 2.46 10.72
CA ALA A 339 2.34 1.44 9.71
C ALA A 339 3.62 1.80 8.95
N ARG A 340 4.71 1.10 9.19
CA ARG A 340 6.02 1.39 8.59
C ARG A 340 6.63 0.16 7.94
N SER A 341 7.13 0.31 6.72
CA SER A 341 7.85 -0.76 6.00
C SER A 341 9.35 -0.71 6.28
N PHE A 342 9.97 -1.89 6.35
CA PHE A 342 11.39 -2.06 6.68
C PHE A 342 12.07 -2.98 5.66
N PRO A 343 12.83 -2.41 4.70
CA PRO A 343 13.63 -3.19 3.77
C PRO A 343 14.71 -4.01 4.46
N GLY A 344 15.14 -5.13 3.86
CA GLY A 344 16.24 -5.95 4.36
C GLY A 344 15.86 -6.92 5.47
N ASN A 345 14.55 -7.05 5.78
CA ASN A 345 14.04 -7.95 6.82
C ASN A 345 14.80 -7.87 8.16
N PRO A 346 14.94 -6.67 8.77
CA PRO A 346 15.64 -6.50 10.03
C PRO A 346 14.98 -7.31 11.15
N TYR A 347 15.72 -7.57 12.23
CA TYR A 347 15.18 -8.18 13.44
C TYR A 347 14.05 -7.29 14.02
N ASP A 348 13.01 -7.91 14.60
CA ASP A 348 11.82 -7.17 15.06
C ASP A 348 12.15 -6.11 16.13
N GLY A 349 13.09 -6.39 17.01
CA GLY A 349 13.56 -5.41 17.98
C GLY A 349 14.13 -4.12 17.35
N HIS A 350 14.88 -4.25 16.26
CA HIS A 350 15.52 -3.10 15.60
C HIS A 350 14.51 -2.17 14.88
N VAL A 351 13.28 -2.61 14.67
CA VAL A 351 12.26 -1.78 14.01
C VAL A 351 11.40 -0.99 14.99
N LEU A 352 11.49 -1.30 16.31
CA LEU A 352 10.58 -0.73 17.30
C LEU A 352 10.76 0.77 17.45
N SER A 353 11.98 1.27 17.63
CA SER A 353 12.25 2.71 17.82
C SER A 353 11.73 3.53 16.66
N ALA A 354 12.02 3.11 15.42
CA ALA A 354 11.52 3.78 14.22
C ALA A 354 9.99 3.72 14.09
N GLN A 355 9.35 2.62 14.51
CA GLN A 355 7.89 2.52 14.55
C GLN A 355 7.27 3.45 15.60
N LEU A 356 7.89 3.57 16.77
CA LEU A 356 7.41 4.45 17.84
C LEU A 356 7.59 5.92 17.48
N GLU A 357 8.69 6.28 16.82
CA GLU A 357 8.90 7.61 16.24
C GLU A 357 7.75 7.99 15.29
N GLN A 358 7.44 7.14 14.29
CA GLN A 358 6.33 7.37 13.40
C GLN A 358 4.99 7.52 14.16
N THR A 359 4.73 6.63 15.11
CA THR A 359 3.49 6.68 15.90
C THR A 359 3.41 7.98 16.69
N THR A 360 4.49 8.45 17.29
CA THR A 360 4.56 9.73 18.01
C THR A 360 4.26 10.90 17.08
N ASN A 361 4.85 10.93 15.88
CA ASN A 361 4.59 11.96 14.87
C ASN A 361 3.12 11.98 14.43
N LEU A 362 2.51 10.81 14.27
CA LEU A 362 1.09 10.70 13.92
C LEU A 362 0.15 11.16 15.03
N LEU A 363 0.58 11.08 16.30
CA LEU A 363 -0.20 11.51 17.47
C LEU A 363 0.12 12.92 17.95
N GLN A 364 1.06 13.62 17.30
CA GLN A 364 1.57 14.92 17.73
C GLN A 364 0.48 15.99 17.91
N ASP A 365 -0.48 16.10 16.97
CA ASP A 365 -1.57 17.10 17.04
C ASP A 365 -2.50 16.86 18.24
N LEU A 366 -2.53 15.64 18.75
CA LEU A 366 -3.34 15.25 19.90
C LEU A 366 -2.58 15.45 21.23
N GLY A 367 -1.31 15.89 21.18
CA GLY A 367 -0.44 16.04 22.35
C GLY A 367 -0.21 14.73 23.09
N ARG A 368 -0.17 13.60 22.37
CA ARG A 368 -0.02 12.26 22.93
C ARG A 368 1.14 11.52 22.30
N SER A 369 1.72 10.59 23.07
CA SER A 369 2.74 9.66 22.62
C SER A 369 2.53 8.30 23.28
N PRO A 370 2.98 7.20 22.65
CA PRO A 370 2.94 5.88 23.27
C PRO A 370 3.77 5.84 24.55
N LYS A 371 3.19 5.36 25.66
CA LYS A 371 3.86 5.18 26.95
C LYS A 371 4.00 3.71 27.32
N GLN A 372 3.01 2.88 26.96
CA GLN A 372 3.01 1.44 27.21
C GLN A 372 2.91 0.68 25.90
N ILE A 373 3.90 -0.16 25.62
CA ILE A 373 4.03 -0.87 24.37
C ILE A 373 3.92 -2.37 24.66
N ILE A 374 2.92 -3.02 24.08
CA ILE A 374 2.72 -4.46 24.23
C ILE A 374 3.25 -5.14 22.95
N VAL A 375 4.23 -6.00 23.08
CA VAL A 375 4.93 -6.67 21.97
C VAL A 375 5.04 -8.17 22.20
N ASP A 376 5.51 -8.89 21.17
CA ASP A 376 5.81 -10.31 21.29
C ASP A 376 7.25 -10.55 21.81
N LEU A 377 7.67 -11.83 21.83
CA LEU A 377 9.02 -12.21 22.28
C LEU A 377 10.12 -11.83 21.28
N GLY A 378 9.77 -11.50 20.04
CA GLY A 378 10.70 -11.04 19.02
C GLY A 378 11.31 -9.67 19.32
N TYR A 379 10.75 -8.94 20.28
CA TYR A 379 11.20 -7.60 20.70
C TYR A 379 11.98 -7.58 22.01
N ARG A 380 12.70 -8.66 22.35
CA ARG A 380 13.52 -8.69 23.57
C ARG A 380 14.75 -7.79 23.45
N GLY A 381 15.16 -7.20 24.58
CA GLY A 381 16.43 -6.49 24.72
C GLY A 381 16.45 -5.08 24.16
N VAL A 382 15.30 -4.51 23.76
CA VAL A 382 15.21 -3.18 23.16
C VAL A 382 14.79 -2.08 24.14
N ASP A 383 14.78 -2.39 25.42
CA ASP A 383 14.40 -1.42 26.48
C ASP A 383 15.38 -0.25 26.55
N ALA A 384 16.68 -0.52 26.40
CA ALA A 384 17.72 0.51 26.42
C ALA A 384 17.61 1.49 25.24
N ASP A 385 17.16 1.00 24.07
CA ASP A 385 16.96 1.80 22.87
C ASP A 385 15.70 2.68 22.94
N ASN A 386 14.81 2.42 23.93
CA ASN A 386 13.51 3.10 24.07
C ASN A 386 13.23 3.50 25.51
N PRO A 387 14.09 4.36 26.14
CA PRO A 387 14.01 4.67 27.57
C PRO A 387 12.73 5.42 27.98
N GLY A 388 12.04 6.07 27.04
CA GLY A 388 10.83 6.85 27.31
C GLY A 388 9.54 6.03 27.37
N VAL A 389 9.58 4.70 27.17
CA VAL A 389 8.39 3.85 27.08
C VAL A 389 8.53 2.57 27.90
N GLN A 390 7.42 2.08 28.44
CA GLN A 390 7.34 0.80 29.13
C GLN A 390 7.03 -0.32 28.12
N ILE A 391 8.00 -1.22 27.92
CA ILE A 391 7.83 -2.36 27.01
C ILE A 391 7.39 -3.60 27.80
N ILE A 392 6.23 -4.13 27.42
CA ILE A 392 5.57 -5.27 28.05
C ILE A 392 5.58 -6.44 27.07
N HIS A 393 6.27 -7.54 27.45
CA HIS A 393 6.31 -8.77 26.66
C HIS A 393 6.38 -10.02 27.57
N ARG A 394 6.09 -11.20 26.99
CA ARG A 394 6.03 -12.48 27.71
C ARG A 394 7.33 -12.87 28.45
N GLY A 395 8.48 -12.39 27.97
CA GLY A 395 9.78 -12.64 28.61
C GLY A 395 9.92 -12.01 29.99
N LYS A 396 9.14 -10.95 30.28
CA LYS A 396 9.11 -10.27 31.58
C LYS A 396 7.98 -10.76 32.50
N TYR A 397 7.30 -11.85 32.16
CA TYR A 397 6.05 -12.27 32.81
C TYR A 397 6.13 -12.37 34.33
N LYS A 398 7.27 -12.80 34.87
CA LYS A 398 7.50 -12.92 36.34
C LYS A 398 7.53 -11.57 37.05
N SER A 399 8.00 -10.53 36.40
CA SER A 399 8.12 -9.17 36.97
C SER A 399 6.91 -8.27 36.66
N LEU A 400 5.95 -8.75 35.86
CA LEU A 400 4.75 -7.99 35.52
C LEU A 400 3.71 -8.01 36.63
N THR A 401 3.08 -6.87 36.85
CA THR A 401 1.87 -6.76 37.70
C THR A 401 0.70 -7.53 37.08
N ASP A 402 -0.31 -7.82 37.88
CA ASP A 402 -1.51 -8.52 37.37
C ASP A 402 -2.31 -7.69 36.35
N HIS A 403 -2.20 -6.36 36.45
CA HIS A 403 -2.74 -5.46 35.43
C HIS A 403 -2.00 -5.65 34.09
N GLU A 404 -0.68 -5.64 34.09
CA GLU A 404 0.14 -5.82 32.88
C GLU A 404 -0.01 -7.22 32.27
N LYS A 405 -0.17 -8.26 33.09
CA LYS A 405 -0.49 -9.61 32.61
C LYS A 405 -1.84 -9.65 31.86
N ARG A 406 -2.83 -8.88 32.35
CA ARG A 406 -4.12 -8.73 31.63
C ARG A 406 -3.95 -7.99 30.30
N LEU A 407 -3.11 -6.94 30.24
CA LEU A 407 -2.79 -6.23 29.00
C LEU A 407 -2.11 -7.18 28.00
N LEU A 408 -1.17 -7.99 28.47
CA LEU A 408 -0.45 -8.94 27.63
C LEU A 408 -1.36 -10.01 27.01
N LYS A 409 -2.41 -10.48 27.72
CA LYS A 409 -3.41 -11.41 27.16
C LYS A 409 -4.09 -10.84 25.92
N ARG A 410 -4.32 -9.51 25.88
CA ARG A 410 -4.98 -8.85 24.76
C ARG A 410 -4.06 -8.62 23.55
N ARG A 411 -2.73 -8.85 23.65
CA ARG A 411 -1.80 -8.74 22.52
C ARG A 411 -2.29 -9.51 21.30
N GLN A 412 -2.84 -10.70 21.48
CA GLN A 412 -3.36 -11.53 20.39
C GLN A 412 -4.43 -10.84 19.53
N ALA A 413 -5.07 -9.78 20.04
CA ALA A 413 -6.05 -9.02 19.28
C ALA A 413 -5.49 -8.34 18.02
N ILE A 414 -4.16 -8.17 17.90
CA ILE A 414 -3.54 -7.62 16.68
C ILE A 414 -3.55 -8.64 15.52
N GLU A 415 -3.54 -9.94 15.79
CA GLU A 415 -3.48 -10.96 14.74
C GLU A 415 -4.69 -10.92 13.78
N PRO A 416 -5.94 -10.86 14.28
CA PRO A 416 -7.10 -10.63 13.39
C PRO A 416 -7.02 -9.31 12.62
N LEU A 417 -6.48 -8.24 13.24
CA LEU A 417 -6.35 -6.94 12.59
C LEU A 417 -5.35 -7.01 11.42
N ILE A 418 -4.23 -7.70 11.61
CA ILE A 418 -3.27 -8.00 10.53
C ILE A 418 -3.96 -8.82 9.44
N GLY A 419 -4.78 -9.81 9.81
CA GLY A 419 -5.58 -10.59 8.87
C GLY A 419 -6.49 -9.71 8.01
N HIS A 420 -7.23 -8.80 8.63
CA HIS A 420 -8.07 -7.83 7.93
C HIS A 420 -7.26 -6.86 7.06
N ALA A 421 -6.13 -6.32 7.55
CA ALA A 421 -5.26 -5.48 6.75
C ALA A 421 -4.79 -6.18 5.46
N LYS A 422 -4.47 -7.47 5.56
CA LYS A 422 -4.07 -8.31 4.41
C LYS A 422 -5.25 -8.59 3.48
N ALA A 423 -6.33 -9.18 3.97
CA ALA A 423 -7.43 -9.68 3.15
C ALA A 423 -8.35 -8.56 2.62
N ASP A 424 -8.70 -7.60 3.48
CA ASP A 424 -9.74 -6.62 3.20
C ASP A 424 -9.18 -5.26 2.72
N HIS A 425 -7.88 -5.00 2.97
CA HIS A 425 -7.24 -3.70 2.71
C HIS A 425 -5.99 -3.80 1.83
N ARG A 426 -5.82 -4.89 1.07
CA ARG A 426 -4.79 -5.14 0.04
C ARG A 426 -3.34 -5.28 0.54
N MET A 427 -3.08 -5.42 1.83
CA MET A 427 -1.70 -5.54 2.33
C MET A 427 -1.04 -6.87 1.90
N ASP A 428 -1.81 -7.87 1.48
CA ASP A 428 -1.32 -9.12 0.90
C ASP A 428 -0.94 -9.02 -0.59
N ARG A 429 -1.11 -7.83 -1.20
CA ARG A 429 -0.99 -7.66 -2.66
C ARG A 429 -0.44 -6.29 -3.07
N CYS A 430 0.81 -6.01 -2.71
CA CYS A 430 1.48 -4.76 -3.10
C CYS A 430 1.94 -4.78 -4.57
N TRP A 431 1.36 -3.91 -5.40
CA TRP A 431 1.75 -3.71 -6.81
C TRP A 431 2.78 -2.58 -6.98
N LEU A 432 2.97 -1.74 -5.97
CA LEU A 432 3.89 -0.62 -6.03
C LEU A 432 5.34 -1.12 -5.99
N GLN A 433 6.24 -0.40 -6.66
CA GLN A 433 7.64 -0.79 -6.80
C GLN A 433 8.55 0.06 -5.93
N GLY A 434 9.67 -0.54 -5.49
CA GLY A 434 10.68 0.09 -4.67
C GLY A 434 10.25 0.26 -3.20
N ALA A 435 11.20 0.65 -2.35
CA ALA A 435 10.98 0.85 -0.92
C ALA A 435 9.93 1.93 -0.63
N VAL A 436 9.96 3.03 -1.42
CA VAL A 436 8.93 4.09 -1.31
C VAL A 436 7.54 3.54 -1.64
N GLY A 437 7.42 2.72 -2.70
CA GLY A 437 6.17 2.07 -3.04
C GLY A 437 5.64 1.17 -1.91
N ASP A 438 6.52 0.47 -1.23
CA ASP A 438 6.16 -0.38 -0.09
C ASP A 438 5.66 0.44 1.11
N ALA A 439 6.30 1.58 1.41
CA ALA A 439 5.87 2.49 2.46
C ALA A 439 4.50 3.12 2.16
N LEU A 440 4.33 3.66 0.95
CA LEU A 440 3.06 4.21 0.49
C LEU A 440 1.91 3.20 0.58
N HIS A 441 2.20 1.93 0.26
CA HIS A 441 1.18 0.89 0.30
C HIS A 441 0.81 0.53 1.73
N ALA A 442 1.78 0.35 2.64
CA ALA A 442 1.53 0.04 4.05
C ALA A 442 0.67 1.12 4.72
N LEU A 443 1.03 2.39 4.55
CA LEU A 443 0.28 3.53 5.08
C LEU A 443 -1.13 3.63 4.48
N SER A 444 -1.27 3.44 3.17
CA SER A 444 -2.58 3.45 2.51
C SER A 444 -3.50 2.33 3.00
N CYS A 445 -2.95 1.13 3.26
CA CYS A 445 -3.70 0.02 3.83
C CYS A 445 -4.17 0.34 5.25
N ALA A 446 -3.31 0.93 6.08
CA ALA A 446 -3.65 1.36 7.43
C ALA A 446 -4.74 2.45 7.43
N ALA A 447 -4.61 3.46 6.57
CA ALA A 447 -5.64 4.50 6.41
C ALA A 447 -6.98 3.92 5.94
N GLY A 448 -6.97 3.01 4.96
CA GLY A 448 -8.16 2.31 4.50
C GLY A 448 -8.83 1.45 5.58
N TYR A 449 -8.02 0.75 6.39
CA TYR A 449 -8.50 0.02 7.56
C TYR A 449 -9.18 0.98 8.55
N ASN A 450 -8.56 2.12 8.86
CA ASN A 450 -9.13 3.10 9.78
C ASN A 450 -10.44 3.70 9.25
N ILE A 451 -10.58 3.96 7.97
CA ILE A 451 -11.86 4.39 7.38
C ILE A 451 -12.95 3.33 7.63
N ARG A 452 -12.69 2.06 7.36
CA ARG A 452 -13.66 0.98 7.63
C ARG A 452 -13.96 0.83 9.12
N TRP A 453 -12.96 1.03 9.95
CA TRP A 453 -13.10 1.05 11.40
C TRP A 453 -14.01 2.22 11.84
N LEU A 454 -13.77 3.44 11.31
CA LEU A 454 -14.59 4.63 11.57
C LEU A 454 -16.05 4.43 11.15
N LEU A 455 -16.30 3.88 9.96
CA LEU A 455 -17.67 3.58 9.51
C LEU A 455 -18.40 2.66 10.49
N ARG A 456 -17.72 1.62 11.01
CA ARG A 456 -18.30 0.73 12.04
C ARG A 456 -18.49 1.43 13.39
N ALA A 457 -17.59 2.34 13.76
CA ALA A 457 -17.71 3.12 14.98
C ALA A 457 -18.89 4.09 14.92
N ILE A 458 -19.06 4.82 13.81
CA ILE A 458 -20.18 5.75 13.57
C ILE A 458 -21.51 4.98 13.61
N ALA A 459 -21.62 3.83 12.94
CA ALA A 459 -22.81 3.01 12.97
C ALA A 459 -23.19 2.59 14.41
N ARG A 460 -22.19 2.18 15.21
CA ARG A 460 -22.43 1.79 16.63
C ARG A 460 -22.83 2.98 17.51
N LEU A 461 -22.23 4.15 17.31
CA LEU A 461 -22.56 5.36 18.04
C LEU A 461 -23.97 5.87 17.68
N GLY A 462 -24.37 5.81 16.42
CA GLY A 462 -25.71 6.12 15.95
C GLY A 462 -26.78 5.24 16.59
N VAL A 463 -26.56 3.92 16.64
CA VAL A 463 -27.45 2.97 17.34
C VAL A 463 -27.51 3.26 18.84
N GLY A 464 -26.35 3.51 19.47
CA GLY A 464 -26.30 3.87 20.90
C GLY A 464 -27.07 5.14 21.21
N GLY A 465 -26.95 6.19 20.38
CA GLY A 465 -27.71 7.43 20.52
C GLY A 465 -29.23 7.20 20.40
N PHE A 466 -29.66 6.37 19.46
CA PHE A 466 -31.07 6.01 19.29
C PHE A 466 -31.66 5.33 20.54
N PHE A 467 -30.94 4.38 21.13
CA PHE A 467 -31.38 3.73 22.38
C PHE A 467 -31.40 4.68 23.57
N CYS A 468 -30.45 5.63 23.66
CA CYS A 468 -30.48 6.68 24.69
C CYS A 468 -31.71 7.60 24.55
N VAL A 469 -32.06 8.00 23.32
CA VAL A 469 -33.24 8.83 23.06
C VAL A 469 -34.52 8.07 23.36
N LEU A 470 -34.63 6.80 22.98
CA LEU A 470 -35.79 5.95 23.30
C LEU A 470 -35.95 5.75 24.82
N ASN A 471 -34.86 5.49 25.54
CA ASN A 471 -34.90 5.37 27.01
C ASN A 471 -35.29 6.69 27.68
N PHE A 472 -34.78 7.83 27.19
CA PHE A 472 -35.15 9.14 27.70
C PHE A 472 -36.60 9.50 27.41
N ALA A 473 -37.08 9.24 26.18
CA ALA A 473 -38.49 9.41 25.81
C ALA A 473 -39.42 8.49 26.63
N GLY A 474 -39.04 7.24 26.85
CA GLY A 474 -39.75 6.30 27.71
C GLY A 474 -39.81 6.77 29.17
N TRP A 475 -38.72 7.39 29.68
CA TRP A 475 -38.68 7.98 31.00
C TRP A 475 -39.58 9.20 31.08
N CYS A 476 -39.55 10.11 30.09
CA CYS A 476 -40.42 11.28 30.00
C CYS A 476 -41.91 10.92 29.88
N LEU A 477 -42.24 9.79 29.23
CA LEU A 477 -43.63 9.32 29.05
C LEU A 477 -44.13 8.46 30.20
N GLY A 478 -43.35 8.24 31.27
CA GLY A 478 -43.73 7.43 32.40
C GLY A 478 -43.97 5.94 32.09
N ILE A 479 -43.62 5.55 30.87
CA ILE A 479 -43.68 4.15 30.44
C ILE A 479 -42.45 3.45 30.98
N GLY A 480 -42.60 2.71 32.09
CA GLY A 480 -41.54 1.86 32.63
C GLY A 480 -41.15 0.79 31.62
N LEU A 481 -40.33 1.10 30.68
CA LEU A 481 -39.70 0.13 29.82
C LEU A 481 -38.83 -0.77 30.68
N PHE A 482 -39.22 -2.01 30.81
CA PHE A 482 -38.45 -3.09 31.38
C PHE A 482 -36.98 -2.90 31.12
N ARG A 483 -36.18 -2.91 32.19
CA ARG A 483 -34.76 -3.18 32.15
C ARG A 483 -34.55 -4.56 31.53
N ALA A 484 -34.57 -4.64 30.19
CA ALA A 484 -33.90 -5.71 29.50
C ALA A 484 -32.41 -5.48 29.76
N ARG A 485 -31.87 -6.10 30.81
CA ARG A 485 -30.47 -6.41 30.90
C ARG A 485 -30.14 -7.15 29.59
N LEU A 486 -29.60 -6.46 28.62
CA LEU A 486 -28.73 -7.08 27.64
C LEU A 486 -27.51 -7.57 28.44
N ALA A 487 -27.67 -8.73 29.08
CA ALA A 487 -26.56 -9.58 29.44
C ALA A 487 -25.92 -9.95 28.09
N LEU A 488 -24.79 -9.36 27.80
CA LEU A 488 -23.88 -9.92 26.81
C LEU A 488 -23.69 -11.38 27.24
N PRO A 489 -23.97 -12.36 26.39
CA PRO A 489 -23.79 -13.74 26.76
C PRO A 489 -22.34 -13.95 27.15
N ASP A 490 -22.17 -14.51 28.35
CA ASP A 490 -20.90 -14.96 28.87
C ASP A 490 -20.26 -15.91 27.84
N ARG A 491 -19.07 -15.62 27.39
CA ARG A 491 -18.35 -16.37 26.34
C ARG A 491 -17.89 -17.77 26.76
N HIS A 492 -18.54 -18.38 27.74
CA HIS A 492 -18.08 -19.66 28.28
C HIS A 492 -19.02 -20.85 28.12
N GLN A 493 -20.07 -20.75 27.32
CA GLN A 493 -20.87 -21.96 27.02
C GLN A 493 -21.41 -21.93 25.58
N LEU A 494 -20.62 -22.41 24.64
CA LEU A 494 -21.14 -22.92 23.37
C LEU A 494 -20.66 -24.35 23.19
N PRO A 495 -21.60 -25.31 23.00
CA PRO A 495 -21.25 -26.70 22.75
C PRO A 495 -20.62 -26.83 21.36
N ARG A 496 -19.60 -27.68 21.27
CA ARG A 496 -19.02 -28.13 20.02
C ARG A 496 -20.00 -29.04 19.30
N SER A 497 -20.65 -28.55 18.24
CA SER A 497 -21.16 -29.42 17.16
C SER A 497 -21.68 -28.57 15.99
N GLY A 498 -21.37 -28.97 14.77
CA GLY A 498 -22.11 -28.64 13.55
C GLY A 498 -21.57 -27.49 12.72
N SER A 499 -20.82 -27.84 11.67
CA SER A 499 -20.54 -27.03 10.51
C SER A 499 -21.84 -26.54 9.85
N ALA A 500 -22.12 -25.24 9.96
CA ALA A 500 -23.08 -24.58 9.09
C ALA A 500 -22.41 -23.31 8.54
N SER A 501 -22.18 -23.33 7.24
CA SER A 501 -21.69 -22.22 6.46
C SER A 501 -22.70 -21.07 6.46
N VAL A 502 -22.38 -19.96 7.10
CA VAL A 502 -23.11 -18.70 6.94
C VAL A 502 -22.44 -17.91 5.83
N THR A 503 -23.09 -17.89 4.68
CA THR A 503 -22.74 -17.06 3.52
C THR A 503 -22.99 -15.58 3.83
N PRO A 504 -22.05 -14.69 3.50
CA PRO A 504 -22.33 -13.25 3.49
C PRO A 504 -23.15 -12.88 2.25
N TRP A 505 -24.00 -11.92 2.41
CA TRP A 505 -24.85 -11.30 1.40
C TRP A 505 -24.19 -11.20 0.02
N SER A 506 -24.64 -12.01 -0.92
CA SER A 506 -24.35 -11.88 -2.35
C SER A 506 -25.42 -10.99 -2.96
N MET A 507 -25.03 -9.79 -3.42
CA MET A 507 -25.82 -9.05 -4.40
C MET A 507 -25.75 -9.79 -5.74
N PHE A 508 -26.91 -9.95 -6.35
CA PHE A 508 -27.17 -10.46 -7.68
C PHE A 508 -26.18 -9.93 -8.74
N VAL A 509 -25.56 -10.84 -9.45
CA VAL A 509 -24.93 -10.61 -10.75
C VAL A 509 -25.63 -11.55 -11.73
N PRO A 510 -26.23 -11.07 -12.82
CA PRO A 510 -26.82 -11.95 -13.82
C PRO A 510 -25.70 -12.66 -14.61
N ALA A 511 -25.84 -13.98 -14.78
CA ALA A 511 -24.99 -14.78 -15.62
C ALA A 511 -25.04 -14.30 -17.08
N ARG A 512 -23.88 -14.05 -17.70
CA ARG A 512 -23.75 -14.01 -19.14
C ARG A 512 -23.48 -15.43 -19.63
N ALA A 513 -24.39 -15.92 -20.44
CA ALA A 513 -24.19 -17.06 -21.32
C ALA A 513 -23.27 -16.66 -22.47
N GLY A 514 -22.41 -17.57 -22.87
CA GLY A 514 -21.49 -17.47 -24.00
C GLY A 514 -20.14 -18.04 -23.66
#